data_d6c8c412307091dc29b087baacfea450
#
_entry.id   d6c8c412307091dc29b087baacfea450
#
_cell.length_a   1.000
_cell.length_b   1.000
_cell.length_c   1.000
_cell.angle_alpha   90.00
_cell.angle_beta   90.00
_cell.angle_gamma   90.00
#
_symmetry.space_group_name_H-M   'P 1'
#
loop_
_entity.id
_entity.type
_entity.pdbx_description
1 polymer ?
#
loop_
_entity_poly.entity_id
_entity_poly.type
_entity_poly.pdbx_seq_one_letter_code
_entity_poly.pdbx_strand_id
1 'polypeptide(L)'
;MSDAPDLAEPRVGRRERNKQEKLARIVGAARQLFSERGFAETTTQQIAEAADIGTGTLFLYARSKEDLLVLVFSDEMVETARAAFASVEPDAPLLDQLMQVFSSMLAYHERDRDIARLLLKEVMFPDVMGRGAAIGELLDVIFAGLADLVVKARAAGRCNQDAPPLMVAENLFANYYLELLGRLGERTTAAQFQTRLRQHLAITINAPV
;
A
#
# COMPACT_ATOMS: atom_id res chain seq x y z
N MET A 1 -16.14 -19.62 -40.25
CA MET A 1 -15.59 -18.26 -40.14
C MET A 1 -16.35 -17.62 -39.00
N SER A 2 -15.74 -17.63 -37.82
CA SER A 2 -16.34 -17.08 -36.58
C SER A 2 -15.59 -15.81 -36.27
N ASP A 3 -16.31 -14.71 -36.38
CA ASP A 3 -15.84 -13.35 -36.06
C ASP A 3 -15.84 -13.20 -34.52
N ALA A 4 -14.66 -13.22 -33.89
CA ALA A 4 -14.52 -12.93 -32.50
C ALA A 4 -14.50 -11.39 -32.30
N PRO A 5 -15.28 -10.81 -31.38
CA PRO A 5 -15.23 -9.37 -31.14
C PRO A 5 -13.91 -9.00 -30.52
N ASP A 6 -13.20 -8.09 -31.16
CA ASP A 6 -12.02 -7.37 -30.67
C ASP A 6 -12.41 -6.58 -29.43
N LEU A 7 -12.05 -7.09 -28.23
CA LEU A 7 -12.18 -6.37 -26.95
C LEU A 7 -11.07 -5.33 -26.87
N ALA A 8 -11.21 -4.23 -27.60
CA ALA A 8 -10.35 -3.08 -27.47
C ALA A 8 -10.44 -2.54 -26.03
N GLU A 9 -9.32 -2.54 -25.30
CA GLU A 9 -9.19 -1.91 -23.99
C GLU A 9 -9.70 -0.46 -24.03
N PRO A 10 -10.41 0.02 -23.00
CA PRO A 10 -10.94 1.38 -22.98
C PRO A 10 -9.77 2.38 -23.04
N ARG A 11 -9.64 3.08 -24.16
CA ARG A 11 -8.62 4.13 -24.35
C ARG A 11 -8.88 5.24 -23.33
N VAL A 12 -8.02 5.33 -22.29
CA VAL A 12 -7.99 6.45 -21.35
C VAL A 12 -7.96 7.76 -22.14
N GLY A 13 -8.97 8.60 -21.96
CA GLY A 13 -9.14 9.83 -22.72
C GLY A 13 -7.92 10.77 -22.51
N ARG A 14 -7.58 11.60 -23.53
CA ARG A 14 -6.46 12.56 -23.46
C ARG A 14 -6.50 13.45 -22.19
N ARG A 15 -7.69 13.79 -21.73
CA ARG A 15 -7.90 14.60 -20.52
C ARG A 15 -7.49 13.85 -19.24
N GLU A 16 -7.79 12.57 -19.16
CA GLU A 16 -7.44 11.75 -18.01
C GLU A 16 -5.93 11.45 -17.99
N ARG A 17 -5.32 11.16 -19.13
CA ARG A 17 -3.85 11.02 -19.22
C ARG A 17 -3.14 12.29 -18.75
N ASN A 18 -3.53 13.46 -19.22
CA ASN A 18 -2.92 14.73 -18.81
C ASN A 18 -3.11 14.99 -17.31
N LYS A 19 -4.21 14.54 -16.70
CA LYS A 19 -4.45 14.63 -15.26
C LYS A 19 -3.52 13.70 -14.49
N GLN A 20 -3.36 12.45 -14.94
CA GLN A 20 -2.46 11.47 -14.35
C GLN A 20 -0.99 11.90 -14.47
N GLU A 21 -0.56 12.40 -15.62
CA GLU A 21 0.80 12.94 -15.83
C GLU A 21 1.11 14.11 -14.89
N LYS A 22 0.14 15.03 -14.68
CA LYS A 22 0.32 16.12 -13.73
C LYS A 22 0.40 15.62 -12.29
N LEU A 23 -0.48 14.67 -11.90
CA LEU A 23 -0.43 14.07 -10.58
C LEU A 23 0.92 13.38 -10.32
N ALA A 24 1.41 12.60 -11.28
CA ALA A 24 2.71 11.94 -11.17
C ALA A 24 3.86 12.95 -10.98
N ARG A 25 3.85 14.11 -11.69
CA ARG A 25 4.84 15.16 -11.48
C ARG A 25 4.76 15.78 -10.09
N ILE A 26 3.54 16.02 -9.58
CA ILE A 26 3.31 16.56 -8.24
C ILE A 26 3.83 15.59 -7.17
N VAL A 27 3.49 14.31 -7.27
CA VAL A 27 3.93 13.26 -6.33
C VAL A 27 5.45 13.11 -6.38
N GLY A 28 6.05 13.10 -7.58
CA GLY A 28 7.51 13.03 -7.74
C GLY A 28 8.24 14.23 -7.11
N ALA A 29 7.74 15.43 -7.33
CA ALA A 29 8.31 16.67 -6.73
C ALA A 29 8.15 16.67 -5.19
N ALA A 30 6.99 16.25 -4.69
CA ALA A 30 6.75 16.15 -3.25
C ALA A 30 7.66 15.10 -2.60
N ARG A 31 7.79 13.91 -3.21
CA ARG A 31 8.70 12.84 -2.76
C ARG A 31 10.14 13.34 -2.66
N GLN A 32 10.63 13.97 -3.70
CA GLN A 32 11.99 14.51 -3.71
C GLN A 32 12.22 15.54 -2.60
N LEU A 33 11.33 16.53 -2.48
CA LEU A 33 11.48 17.59 -1.48
C LEU A 33 11.32 17.08 -0.05
N PHE A 34 10.40 16.14 0.21
CA PHE A 34 10.27 15.52 1.53
C PHE A 34 11.51 14.70 1.90
N SER A 35 12.12 14.01 0.94
CA SER A 35 13.36 13.26 1.16
C SER A 35 14.58 14.17 1.41
N GLU A 36 14.70 15.27 0.65
CA GLU A 36 15.87 16.17 0.73
C GLU A 36 15.83 17.11 1.93
N ARG A 37 14.64 17.62 2.28
CA ARG A 37 14.47 18.72 3.27
C ARG A 37 13.66 18.31 4.50
N GLY A 38 13.02 17.14 4.45
CA GLY A 38 12.06 16.71 5.43
C GLY A 38 10.66 17.31 5.22
N PHE A 39 9.66 16.66 5.83
CA PHE A 39 8.27 17.08 5.71
C PHE A 39 8.02 18.48 6.29
N ALA A 40 8.60 18.81 7.46
CA ALA A 40 8.35 20.09 8.15
C ALA A 40 8.79 21.30 7.30
N GLU A 41 9.99 21.22 6.71
CA GLU A 41 10.63 22.34 5.98
C GLU A 41 10.16 22.47 4.51
N THR A 42 9.35 21.54 4.02
CA THR A 42 8.80 21.59 2.66
C THR A 42 7.47 22.34 2.63
N THR A 43 7.27 23.20 1.64
CA THR A 43 6.01 23.95 1.43
C THR A 43 5.30 23.51 0.15
N THR A 44 3.97 23.68 0.12
CA THR A 44 3.17 23.41 -1.10
C THR A 44 3.57 24.29 -2.27
N GLN A 45 4.06 25.51 -2.03
CA GLN A 45 4.57 26.40 -3.07
C GLN A 45 5.83 25.82 -3.72
N GLN A 46 6.80 25.36 -2.92
CA GLN A 46 8.03 24.71 -3.44
C GLN A 46 7.71 23.48 -4.26
N ILE A 47 6.71 22.67 -3.82
CA ILE A 47 6.26 21.49 -4.56
C ILE A 47 5.63 21.89 -5.89
N ALA A 48 4.79 22.93 -5.93
CA ALA A 48 4.18 23.42 -7.16
C ALA A 48 5.24 23.93 -8.15
N GLU A 49 6.23 24.69 -7.67
CA GLU A 49 7.36 25.17 -8.47
C GLU A 49 8.19 24.00 -9.05
N ALA A 50 8.54 23.02 -8.22
CA ALA A 50 9.29 21.84 -8.65
C ALA A 50 8.50 20.95 -9.65
N ALA A 51 7.18 20.91 -9.54
CA ALA A 51 6.29 20.18 -10.45
C ALA A 51 5.98 20.97 -11.74
N ASP A 52 6.49 22.19 -11.90
CA ASP A 52 6.21 23.10 -13.02
C ASP A 52 4.70 23.34 -13.22
N ILE A 53 4.03 23.72 -12.11
CA ILE A 53 2.62 24.11 -12.11
C ILE A 53 2.38 25.32 -11.19
N GLY A 54 1.27 26.03 -11.43
CA GLY A 54 0.82 27.06 -10.49
C GLY A 54 0.27 26.44 -9.19
N THR A 55 0.52 27.12 -8.06
CA THR A 55 0.03 26.69 -6.74
C THR A 55 -1.51 26.46 -6.71
N GLY A 56 -2.28 27.30 -7.42
CA GLY A 56 -3.72 27.08 -7.57
C GLY A 56 -4.07 25.77 -8.29
N THR A 57 -3.22 25.32 -9.23
CA THR A 57 -3.38 24.02 -9.89
C THR A 57 -3.07 22.88 -8.95
N LEU A 58 -2.04 23.01 -8.09
CA LEU A 58 -1.72 21.99 -7.09
C LEU A 58 -2.90 21.72 -6.17
N PHE A 59 -3.60 22.77 -5.73
CA PHE A 59 -4.77 22.62 -4.83
C PHE A 59 -5.98 21.93 -5.47
N LEU A 60 -5.99 21.69 -6.78
CA LEU A 60 -6.96 20.81 -7.43
C LEU A 60 -6.68 19.32 -7.21
N TYR A 61 -5.43 18.97 -6.82
CA TYR A 61 -4.98 17.59 -6.58
C TYR A 61 -4.81 17.27 -5.10
N ALA A 62 -4.37 18.24 -4.30
CA ALA A 62 -4.12 18.07 -2.87
C ALA A 62 -4.42 19.40 -2.16
N ARG A 63 -5.23 19.35 -1.10
CA ARG A 63 -5.65 20.54 -0.35
C ARG A 63 -4.64 21.01 0.68
N SER A 64 -3.75 20.12 1.08
CA SER A 64 -2.75 20.35 2.12
C SER A 64 -1.44 19.62 1.81
N LYS A 65 -0.42 19.91 2.58
CA LYS A 65 0.86 19.20 2.53
C LYS A 65 0.71 17.74 3.02
N GLU A 66 -0.18 17.52 3.95
CA GLU A 66 -0.54 16.19 4.45
C GLU A 66 -1.19 15.34 3.35
N ASP A 67 -2.04 15.92 2.50
CA ASP A 67 -2.61 15.23 1.34
C ASP A 67 -1.52 14.75 0.38
N LEU A 68 -0.52 15.60 0.13
CA LEU A 68 0.62 15.25 -0.70
C LEU A 68 1.46 14.13 -0.08
N LEU A 69 1.63 14.15 1.24
CA LEU A 69 2.32 13.09 1.96
C LEU A 69 1.59 11.75 1.81
N VAL A 70 0.26 11.73 1.92
CA VAL A 70 -0.54 10.51 1.72
C VAL A 70 -0.39 9.99 0.29
N LEU A 71 -0.39 10.85 -0.73
CA LEU A 71 -0.20 10.45 -2.12
C LEU A 71 1.19 9.84 -2.36
N VAL A 72 2.25 10.47 -1.84
CA VAL A 72 3.63 9.94 -1.92
C VAL A 72 3.74 8.61 -1.20
N PHE A 73 3.19 8.50 0.01
CA PHE A 73 3.18 7.28 0.78
C PHE A 73 2.46 6.14 0.06
N SER A 74 1.26 6.40 -0.46
CA SER A 74 0.47 5.37 -1.15
C SER A 74 1.21 4.82 -2.37
N ASP A 75 1.86 5.69 -3.15
CA ASP A 75 2.66 5.33 -4.31
C ASP A 75 3.89 4.47 -3.91
N GLU A 76 4.64 4.90 -2.89
CA GLU A 76 5.78 4.13 -2.37
C GLU A 76 5.39 2.79 -1.73
N MET A 77 4.24 2.74 -1.06
CA MET A 77 3.72 1.50 -0.48
C MET A 77 3.25 0.53 -1.55
N VAL A 78 2.66 1.00 -2.66
CA VAL A 78 2.34 0.16 -3.82
C VAL A 78 3.60 -0.48 -4.38
N GLU A 79 4.66 0.30 -4.57
CA GLU A 79 5.96 -0.22 -5.03
C GLU A 79 6.55 -1.22 -4.02
N THR A 80 6.51 -0.89 -2.73
CA THR A 80 7.00 -1.75 -1.65
C THR A 80 6.23 -3.08 -1.60
N ALA A 81 4.90 -3.04 -1.70
CA ALA A 81 4.06 -4.23 -1.70
C ALA A 81 4.34 -5.11 -2.93
N ARG A 82 4.40 -4.52 -4.12
CA ARG A 82 4.74 -5.26 -5.36
C ARG A 82 6.10 -5.93 -5.27
N ALA A 83 7.13 -5.21 -4.80
CA ALA A 83 8.46 -5.77 -4.60
C ALA A 83 8.47 -6.90 -3.56
N ALA A 84 7.74 -6.75 -2.45
CA ALA A 84 7.61 -7.77 -1.42
C ALA A 84 6.97 -9.04 -1.99
N PHE A 85 5.85 -8.94 -2.71
CA PHE A 85 5.20 -10.10 -3.35
C PHE A 85 6.09 -10.77 -4.41
N ALA A 86 6.86 -9.99 -5.18
CA ALA A 86 7.78 -10.52 -6.19
C ALA A 86 9.00 -11.24 -5.57
N SER A 87 9.33 -10.94 -4.33
CA SER A 87 10.52 -11.49 -3.64
C SER A 87 10.25 -12.77 -2.84
N VAL A 88 8.99 -13.21 -2.70
CA VAL A 88 8.67 -14.41 -1.93
C VAL A 88 9.17 -15.66 -2.64
N GLU A 89 9.71 -16.61 -1.86
CA GLU A 89 10.10 -17.93 -2.37
C GLU A 89 8.82 -18.75 -2.67
N PRO A 90 8.60 -19.16 -3.94
CA PRO A 90 7.35 -19.80 -4.35
C PRO A 90 7.03 -21.11 -3.60
N ASP A 91 8.07 -21.85 -3.21
CA ASP A 91 7.94 -23.15 -2.54
C ASP A 91 7.98 -23.07 -1.02
N ALA A 92 8.20 -21.88 -0.44
CA ALA A 92 8.18 -21.70 1.00
C ALA A 92 6.75 -21.92 1.57
N PRO A 93 6.64 -22.32 2.85
CA PRO A 93 5.34 -22.36 3.54
C PRO A 93 4.61 -21.01 3.42
N LEU A 94 3.28 -21.05 3.24
CA LEU A 94 2.47 -19.81 3.09
C LEU A 94 2.69 -18.84 4.25
N LEU A 95 2.81 -19.34 5.49
CA LEU A 95 3.06 -18.51 6.66
C LEU A 95 4.37 -17.71 6.55
N ASP A 96 5.43 -18.33 6.03
CA ASP A 96 6.72 -17.67 5.86
C ASP A 96 6.69 -16.65 4.73
N GLN A 97 5.97 -16.93 3.63
CA GLN A 97 5.72 -15.97 2.55
C GLN A 97 4.97 -14.73 3.08
N LEU A 98 3.92 -14.93 3.86
CA LEU A 98 3.15 -13.84 4.47
C LEU A 98 4.01 -13.02 5.45
N MET A 99 4.81 -13.67 6.29
CA MET A 99 5.73 -12.99 7.21
C MET A 99 6.76 -12.16 6.47
N GLN A 100 7.29 -12.65 5.35
CA GLN A 100 8.23 -11.89 4.50
C GLN A 100 7.57 -10.63 3.93
N VAL A 101 6.37 -10.74 3.35
CA VAL A 101 5.62 -9.59 2.80
C VAL A 101 5.37 -8.55 3.88
N PHE A 102 4.79 -8.93 5.01
CA PHE A 102 4.46 -7.99 6.07
C PHE A 102 5.68 -7.41 6.80
N SER A 103 6.78 -8.16 6.87
CA SER A 103 8.04 -7.62 7.40
C SER A 103 8.63 -6.54 6.49
N SER A 104 8.52 -6.70 5.17
CA SER A 104 8.95 -5.68 4.21
C SER A 104 8.10 -4.41 4.33
N MET A 105 6.79 -4.56 4.49
CA MET A 105 5.88 -3.42 4.71
C MET A 105 6.15 -2.73 6.05
N LEU A 106 6.40 -3.49 7.13
CA LEU A 106 6.79 -2.92 8.42
C LEU A 106 8.10 -2.14 8.32
N ALA A 107 9.10 -2.68 7.64
CA ALA A 107 10.39 -2.01 7.47
C ALA A 107 10.26 -0.64 6.79
N TYR A 108 9.31 -0.49 5.86
CA TYR A 108 8.99 0.81 5.28
C TYR A 108 8.43 1.78 6.34
N HIS A 109 7.47 1.36 7.14
CA HIS A 109 6.88 2.19 8.20
C HIS A 109 7.88 2.56 9.32
N GLU A 110 8.88 1.73 9.56
CA GLU A 110 9.91 1.99 10.59
C GLU A 110 11.00 2.97 10.16
N ARG A 111 11.06 3.38 8.87
CA ARG A 111 11.97 4.43 8.38
C ARG A 111 11.70 5.78 9.05
N ASP A 112 10.41 6.13 9.18
CA ASP A 112 9.95 7.33 9.88
C ASP A 112 8.62 7.02 10.58
N ARG A 113 8.69 6.76 11.88
CA ARG A 113 7.53 6.37 12.67
C ARG A 113 6.52 7.49 12.87
N ASP A 114 6.98 8.74 12.90
CA ASP A 114 6.09 9.89 13.12
C ASP A 114 5.26 10.13 11.86
N ILE A 115 5.89 10.03 10.69
CA ILE A 115 5.19 10.03 9.41
C ILE A 115 4.25 8.83 9.31
N ALA A 116 4.71 7.63 9.66
CA ALA A 116 3.87 6.43 9.61
C ALA A 116 2.62 6.55 10.52
N ARG A 117 2.75 7.11 11.72
CA ARG A 117 1.61 7.38 12.62
C ARG A 117 0.61 8.37 12.02
N LEU A 118 1.11 9.44 11.37
CA LEU A 118 0.25 10.39 10.68
C LEU A 118 -0.52 9.71 9.55
N LEU A 119 0.17 8.93 8.71
CA LEU A 119 -0.41 8.25 7.57
C LEU A 119 -1.46 7.19 7.95
N LEU A 120 -1.23 6.43 9.04
CA LEU A 120 -2.22 5.45 9.51
C LEU A 120 -3.54 6.08 9.91
N LYS A 121 -3.53 7.31 10.46
CA LYS A 121 -4.78 8.04 10.77
C LYS A 121 -5.55 8.37 9.50
N GLU A 122 -4.84 8.74 8.43
CA GLU A 122 -5.44 9.09 7.15
C GLU A 122 -5.95 7.85 6.39
N VAL A 123 -5.29 6.69 6.55
CA VAL A 123 -5.74 5.40 5.96
C VAL A 123 -7.03 4.92 6.62
N MET A 124 -7.19 5.12 7.94
CA MET A 124 -8.40 4.71 8.68
C MET A 124 -9.65 5.49 8.27
N PHE A 125 -9.48 6.77 7.92
CA PHE A 125 -10.59 7.66 7.59
C PHE A 125 -10.24 8.49 6.35
N PRO A 126 -10.20 7.86 5.17
CA PRO A 126 -9.86 8.58 3.95
C PRO A 126 -10.92 9.63 3.67
N ASP A 127 -10.51 10.90 3.64
CA ASP A 127 -11.39 11.98 3.19
C ASP A 127 -11.73 11.78 1.71
N VAL A 128 -13.00 12.01 1.35
CA VAL A 128 -13.64 11.59 0.09
C VAL A 128 -13.01 12.21 -1.18
N MET A 129 -12.11 13.16 -1.06
CA MET A 129 -11.59 13.95 -2.19
C MET A 129 -10.13 13.66 -2.51
N GLY A 130 -9.87 12.62 -3.32
CA GLY A 130 -8.57 12.34 -3.96
C GLY A 130 -7.70 11.32 -3.22
N ARG A 131 -7.61 11.37 -1.90
CA ARG A 131 -6.85 10.40 -1.08
C ARG A 131 -7.47 9.00 -1.09
N GLY A 132 -8.80 8.92 -1.11
CA GLY A 132 -9.52 7.65 -1.12
C GLY A 132 -9.18 6.77 -2.32
N ALA A 133 -8.93 7.36 -3.49
CA ALA A 133 -8.55 6.60 -4.69
C ALA A 133 -7.13 6.01 -4.57
N ALA A 134 -6.15 6.78 -4.07
CA ALA A 134 -4.77 6.31 -3.90
C ALA A 134 -4.67 5.21 -2.82
N ILE A 135 -5.40 5.36 -1.72
CA ILE A 135 -5.49 4.34 -0.67
C ILE A 135 -6.24 3.11 -1.18
N GLY A 136 -7.31 3.29 -1.98
CA GLY A 136 -8.04 2.20 -2.62
C GLY A 136 -7.12 1.37 -3.52
N GLU A 137 -6.35 2.00 -4.40
CA GLU A 137 -5.37 1.32 -5.26
C GLU A 137 -4.32 0.55 -4.43
N LEU A 138 -3.81 1.13 -3.35
CA LEU A 138 -2.88 0.45 -2.44
C LEU A 138 -3.51 -0.81 -1.84
N LEU A 139 -4.73 -0.70 -1.32
CA LEU A 139 -5.44 -1.84 -0.73
C LEU A 139 -5.75 -2.92 -1.77
N ASP A 140 -6.14 -2.54 -2.98
CA ASP A 140 -6.39 -3.46 -4.09
C ASP A 140 -5.13 -4.27 -4.43
N VAL A 141 -3.96 -3.61 -4.52
CA VAL A 141 -2.67 -4.29 -4.76
C VAL A 141 -2.35 -5.27 -3.62
N ILE A 142 -2.52 -4.86 -2.37
CA ILE A 142 -2.24 -5.70 -1.21
C ILE A 142 -3.19 -6.89 -1.17
N PHE A 143 -4.49 -6.67 -1.29
CA PHE A 143 -5.48 -7.75 -1.24
C PHE A 143 -5.36 -8.72 -2.40
N ALA A 144 -5.13 -8.23 -3.61
CA ALA A 144 -4.89 -9.09 -4.76
C ALA A 144 -3.64 -9.96 -4.58
N GLY A 145 -2.53 -9.38 -4.10
CA GLY A 145 -1.29 -10.13 -3.84
C GLY A 145 -1.45 -11.17 -2.75
N LEU A 146 -2.10 -10.84 -1.63
CA LEU A 146 -2.39 -11.80 -0.55
C LEU A 146 -3.32 -12.92 -1.01
N ALA A 147 -4.38 -12.59 -1.76
CA ALA A 147 -5.31 -13.58 -2.30
C ALA A 147 -4.62 -14.54 -3.28
N ASP A 148 -3.71 -14.03 -4.13
CA ASP A 148 -2.92 -14.85 -5.07
C ASP A 148 -2.01 -15.84 -4.32
N LEU A 149 -1.33 -15.41 -3.22
CA LEU A 149 -0.55 -16.32 -2.37
C LEU A 149 -1.43 -17.43 -1.79
N VAL A 150 -2.62 -17.12 -1.30
CA VAL A 150 -3.58 -18.11 -0.77
C VAL A 150 -4.02 -19.09 -1.85
N VAL A 151 -4.36 -18.61 -3.05
CA VAL A 151 -4.76 -19.45 -4.20
C VAL A 151 -3.64 -20.40 -4.59
N LYS A 152 -2.41 -19.90 -4.72
CA LYS A 152 -1.22 -20.72 -5.06
C LYS A 152 -0.92 -21.76 -3.98
N ALA A 153 -1.01 -21.38 -2.71
CA ALA A 153 -0.79 -22.31 -1.60
C ALA A 153 -1.85 -23.43 -1.55
N ARG A 154 -3.12 -23.12 -1.84
CA ARG A 154 -4.20 -24.13 -1.95
C ARG A 154 -3.95 -25.08 -3.10
N ALA A 155 -3.62 -24.57 -4.27
CA ALA A 155 -3.33 -25.38 -5.44
C ALA A 155 -2.15 -26.33 -5.21
N ALA A 156 -1.20 -25.93 -4.37
CA ALA A 156 -0.06 -26.77 -3.94
C ALA A 156 -0.33 -27.66 -2.72
N GLY A 157 -1.58 -27.70 -2.20
CA GLY A 157 -1.93 -28.48 -0.99
C GLY A 157 -1.31 -27.97 0.31
N ARG A 158 -0.83 -26.73 0.35
CA ARG A 158 -0.15 -26.10 1.50
C ARG A 158 -1.03 -25.20 2.35
N CYS A 159 -2.31 -25.07 2.00
CA CYS A 159 -3.30 -24.29 2.73
C CYS A 159 -4.67 -24.97 2.67
N ASN A 160 -5.27 -25.23 3.84
CA ASN A 160 -6.58 -25.90 3.98
C ASN A 160 -7.70 -24.91 4.31
N GLN A 161 -7.47 -23.60 4.16
CA GLN A 161 -8.49 -22.58 4.39
C GLN A 161 -9.45 -22.51 3.21
N ASP A 162 -10.76 -22.77 3.43
CA ASP A 162 -11.79 -22.89 2.38
C ASP A 162 -12.54 -21.58 2.09
N ALA A 163 -12.38 -20.55 2.94
CA ALA A 163 -13.05 -19.26 2.74
C ALA A 163 -12.61 -18.58 1.42
N PRO A 164 -13.43 -17.70 0.80
CA PRO A 164 -13.04 -16.99 -0.39
C PRO A 164 -11.67 -16.31 -0.26
N PRO A 165 -10.76 -16.44 -1.24
CA PRO A 165 -9.37 -15.93 -1.11
C PRO A 165 -9.28 -14.46 -0.73
N LEU A 166 -10.17 -13.61 -1.26
CA LEU A 166 -10.23 -12.19 -0.92
C LEU A 166 -10.59 -11.97 0.55
N MET A 167 -11.54 -12.71 1.08
CA MET A 167 -11.93 -12.64 2.50
C MET A 167 -10.77 -13.06 3.41
N VAL A 168 -10.00 -14.09 3.02
CA VAL A 168 -8.79 -14.48 3.75
C VAL A 168 -7.74 -13.36 3.69
N ALA A 169 -7.54 -12.76 2.52
CA ALA A 169 -6.60 -11.64 2.34
C ALA A 169 -6.96 -10.44 3.23
N GLU A 170 -8.23 -10.07 3.29
CA GLU A 170 -8.74 -9.00 4.17
C GLU A 170 -8.46 -9.30 5.65
N ASN A 171 -8.68 -10.54 6.09
CA ASN A 171 -8.39 -10.96 7.48
C ASN A 171 -6.87 -10.96 7.76
N LEU A 172 -6.03 -11.41 6.82
CA LEU A 172 -4.58 -11.36 6.95
C LEU A 172 -4.09 -9.92 7.10
N PHE A 173 -4.60 -9.02 6.28
CA PHE A 173 -4.26 -7.60 6.36
C PHE A 173 -4.78 -6.95 7.66
N ALA A 174 -5.99 -7.27 8.10
CA ALA A 174 -6.55 -6.78 9.37
C ALA A 174 -5.67 -7.17 10.57
N ASN A 175 -5.15 -8.40 10.60
CA ASN A 175 -4.21 -8.85 11.63
C ASN A 175 -2.89 -8.08 11.57
N TYR A 176 -2.30 -7.90 10.38
CA TYR A 176 -1.11 -7.08 10.20
C TYR A 176 -1.34 -5.63 10.68
N TYR A 177 -2.46 -5.03 10.28
CA TYR A 177 -2.79 -3.66 10.62
C TYR A 177 -2.95 -3.45 12.13
N LEU A 178 -3.61 -4.39 12.81
CA LEU A 178 -3.74 -4.38 14.28
C LEU A 178 -2.38 -4.40 14.98
N GLU A 179 -1.49 -5.29 14.55
CA GLU A 179 -0.15 -5.40 15.12
C GLU A 179 0.72 -4.17 14.77
N LEU A 180 0.57 -3.61 13.56
CA LEU A 180 1.23 -2.37 13.15
C LEU A 180 0.82 -1.19 14.03
N LEU A 181 -0.47 -1.04 14.36
CA LEU A 181 -0.94 -0.03 15.31
C LEU A 181 -0.31 -0.21 16.70
N GLY A 182 -0.18 -1.45 17.15
CA GLY A 182 0.52 -1.77 18.42
C GLY A 182 2.00 -1.36 18.37
N ARG A 183 2.66 -1.67 17.26
CA ARG A 183 4.10 -1.41 17.06
C ARG A 183 4.41 0.08 16.94
N LEU A 184 3.67 0.81 16.12
CA LEU A 184 3.85 2.25 15.95
C LEU A 184 3.37 3.05 17.15
N GLY A 185 2.40 2.52 17.91
CA GLY A 185 1.95 3.08 19.20
C GLY A 185 2.84 2.73 20.38
N GLU A 186 4.00 2.10 20.16
CA GLU A 186 4.99 1.71 21.18
C GLU A 186 4.45 0.75 22.25
N ARG A 187 3.31 0.09 21.97
CA ARG A 187 2.73 -0.92 22.87
C ARG A 187 3.38 -2.29 22.73
N THR A 188 4.08 -2.52 21.61
CA THR A 188 4.79 -3.77 21.33
C THR A 188 6.21 -3.51 20.82
N THR A 189 7.15 -4.38 21.20
CA THR A 189 8.49 -4.40 20.63
C THR A 189 8.47 -5.02 19.24
N ALA A 190 9.58 -4.88 18.47
CA ALA A 190 9.71 -5.53 17.17
C ALA A 190 9.60 -7.07 17.29
N ALA A 191 10.20 -7.68 18.31
CA ALA A 191 10.12 -9.12 18.56
C ALA A 191 8.68 -9.56 18.89
N GLN A 192 7.97 -8.80 19.73
CA GLN A 192 6.57 -9.07 20.04
C GLN A 192 5.67 -8.93 18.80
N PHE A 193 5.89 -7.90 17.96
CA PHE A 193 5.18 -7.76 16.69
C PHE A 193 5.35 -9.02 15.83
N GLN A 194 6.58 -9.47 15.60
CA GLN A 194 6.84 -10.66 14.78
C GLN A 194 6.16 -11.92 15.33
N THR A 195 6.27 -12.15 16.64
CA THR A 195 5.67 -13.32 17.30
C THR A 195 4.14 -13.29 17.19
N ARG A 196 3.51 -12.18 17.55
CA ARG A 196 2.06 -12.03 17.56
C ARG A 196 1.48 -12.10 16.15
N LEU A 197 2.11 -11.39 15.19
CA LEU A 197 1.68 -11.43 13.80
C LEU A 197 1.72 -12.86 13.27
N ARG A 198 2.83 -13.59 13.49
CA ARG A 198 2.95 -15.00 13.05
C ARG A 198 1.83 -15.86 13.62
N GLN A 199 1.49 -15.72 14.90
CA GLN A 199 0.41 -16.45 15.54
C GLN A 199 -0.96 -16.13 14.92
N HIS A 200 -1.29 -14.86 14.72
CA HIS A 200 -2.54 -14.43 14.10
C HIS A 200 -2.67 -14.94 12.65
N LEU A 201 -1.61 -14.84 11.88
CA LEU A 201 -1.59 -15.34 10.49
C LEU A 201 -1.77 -16.86 10.45
N ALA A 202 -1.07 -17.61 11.33
CA ALA A 202 -1.19 -19.05 11.42
C ALA A 202 -2.66 -19.50 11.71
N ILE A 203 -3.32 -18.82 12.64
CA ILE A 203 -4.74 -19.06 12.94
C ILE A 203 -5.60 -18.80 11.70
N THR A 204 -5.35 -17.69 11.00
CA THR A 204 -6.15 -17.30 9.81
C THR A 204 -6.05 -18.30 8.67
N ILE A 205 -4.88 -18.91 8.46
CA ILE A 205 -4.65 -19.88 7.37
C ILE A 205 -4.75 -21.34 7.82
N ASN A 206 -5.17 -21.61 9.07
CA ASN A 206 -5.23 -22.94 9.68
C ASN A 206 -3.89 -23.69 9.64
N ALA A 207 -2.77 -22.95 9.82
CA ALA A 207 -1.42 -23.52 9.89
C ALA A 207 -1.02 -23.81 11.35
N PRO A 208 -0.10 -24.75 11.59
CA PRO A 208 0.52 -24.90 12.91
C PRO A 208 1.23 -23.59 13.33
N VAL A 209 1.13 -23.25 14.61
CA VAL A 209 1.74 -22.05 15.21
C VAL A 209 3.20 -22.30 15.56
#